data_92ed1aa15f11f901476311436aa852c3
#
_entry.id   92ed1aa15f11f901476311436aa852c3
#
_cell.length_a   1.000
_cell.length_b   1.000
_cell.length_c   1.000
_cell.angle_alpha   90.00
_cell.angle_beta   90.00
_cell.angle_gamma   90.00
#
_symmetry.space_group_name_H-M   'P 1'
#
loop_
_entity.id
_entity.type
_entity.pdbx_description
1 polymer ?
#
loop_
_entity_poly.entity_id
_entity_poly.type
_entity_poly.pdbx_seq_one_letter_code
_entity_poly.pdbx_strand_id
1 'polypeptide(L)'
;MVFVLQQNLLINSLLPISEIEFGLKDLKSRSKNCLVAKIEKPDDKLIKVLISKYLSDRQVLIDKKLIDYTTKRITRSYGKIFEFIYKIDEMSLKKKKSINIKTIKEVLGVLN
;
A
#
# COMPACT_ATOMS: atom_id res chain seq x y z
N MET A 1 12.11 0.25 2.10
CA MET A 1 12.98 -0.80 2.63
C MET A 1 12.98 -0.83 4.14
N VAL A 2 13.28 -1.98 4.71
CA VAL A 2 13.33 -2.17 6.16
C VAL A 2 14.72 -2.66 6.50
N PHE A 3 15.36 -2.07 7.54
CA PHE A 3 16.69 -2.45 8.02
C PHE A 3 16.59 -2.92 9.45
N VAL A 4 17.38 -3.95 9.81
CA VAL A 4 17.51 -4.41 11.19
C VAL A 4 18.96 -4.29 11.60
N LEU A 5 19.24 -3.46 12.60
CA LEU A 5 20.56 -3.32 13.18
C LEU A 5 20.78 -4.36 14.28
N GLN A 6 22.06 -4.70 14.57
CA GLN A 6 22.42 -5.73 15.55
C GLN A 6 21.87 -5.49 16.96
N GLN A 7 21.47 -4.27 17.29
CA GLN A 7 20.91 -3.90 18.59
C GLN A 7 19.40 -3.78 18.60
N ASN A 8 18.72 -4.59 17.77
CA ASN A 8 17.25 -4.64 17.68
C ASN A 8 16.59 -3.33 17.24
N LEU A 9 17.29 -2.54 16.42
CA LEU A 9 16.74 -1.33 15.84
C LEU A 9 16.18 -1.63 14.45
N LEU A 10 14.93 -1.28 14.22
CA LEU A 10 14.25 -1.42 12.93
C LEU A 10 14.09 -0.05 12.28
N ILE A 11 14.59 0.12 11.07
CA ILE A 11 14.49 1.37 10.33
C ILE A 11 13.79 1.14 9.00
N ASN A 12 12.82 2.01 8.68
CA ASN A 12 12.14 2.02 7.39
C ASN A 12 12.65 3.18 6.54
N SER A 13 12.88 2.93 5.25
CA SER A 13 13.34 3.96 4.32
C SER A 13 12.83 3.67 2.92
N LEU A 14 12.66 4.74 2.11
CA LEU A 14 12.32 4.62 0.69
C LEU A 14 13.53 4.22 -0.16
N LEU A 15 14.75 4.47 0.34
CA LEU A 15 15.99 4.17 -0.36
C LEU A 15 16.71 2.99 0.27
N PRO A 16 17.46 2.18 -0.51
CA PRO A 16 18.38 1.21 0.04
C PRO A 16 19.39 1.88 0.97
N ILE A 17 19.80 1.17 2.01
CA ILE A 17 20.75 1.75 2.98
C ILE A 17 22.05 2.20 2.34
N SER A 18 22.47 1.55 1.26
CA SER A 18 23.65 1.92 0.49
C SER A 18 23.53 3.24 -0.25
N GLU A 19 22.28 3.69 -0.51
CA GLU A 19 21.98 4.94 -1.22
C GLU A 19 21.67 6.10 -0.27
N ILE A 20 21.61 5.85 1.03
CA ILE A 20 21.35 6.87 2.04
C ILE A 20 22.65 7.60 2.36
N GLU A 21 22.61 8.93 2.30
CA GLU A 21 23.73 9.76 2.73
C GLU A 21 23.67 9.96 4.24
N PHE A 22 24.74 9.57 4.92
CA PHE A 22 24.88 9.77 6.36
C PHE A 22 25.85 10.90 6.64
N GLY A 23 25.48 11.81 7.54
CA GLY A 23 26.36 12.90 7.97
C GLY A 23 27.56 12.46 8.79
N LEU A 24 27.51 11.26 9.38
CA LEU A 24 28.58 10.71 10.20
C LEU A 24 29.17 9.45 9.54
N LYS A 25 30.50 9.43 9.39
CA LYS A 25 31.21 8.27 8.82
C LYS A 25 31.00 7.01 9.65
N ASP A 26 30.94 7.13 10.97
CA ASP A 26 30.73 6.03 11.90
C ASP A 26 29.38 5.36 11.65
N LEU A 27 28.33 6.16 11.48
CA LEU A 27 26.99 5.67 11.18
C LEU A 27 26.95 4.95 9.83
N LYS A 28 27.61 5.50 8.81
CA LYS A 28 27.72 4.89 7.50
C LYS A 28 28.43 3.53 7.57
N SER A 29 29.51 3.45 8.33
CA SER A 29 30.26 2.21 8.52
C SER A 29 29.40 1.15 9.22
N ARG A 30 28.69 1.52 10.27
CA ARG A 30 27.80 0.61 11.02
C ARG A 30 26.61 0.15 10.21
N SER A 31 26.12 0.98 9.30
CA SER A 31 24.96 0.64 8.47
C SER A 31 25.22 -0.54 7.53
N LYS A 32 26.48 -0.82 7.20
CA LYS A 32 26.87 -1.96 6.36
C LYS A 32 26.58 -3.32 7.01
N ASN A 33 26.43 -3.35 8.33
CA ASN A 33 26.16 -4.57 9.09
C ASN A 33 24.68 -4.82 9.31
N CYS A 34 23.81 -4.09 8.62
CA CYS A 34 22.35 -4.25 8.73
C CYS A 34 21.85 -5.39 7.85
N LEU A 35 20.83 -6.08 8.33
CA LEU A 35 20.02 -6.93 7.48
C LEU A 35 19.05 -6.03 6.72
N VAL A 36 19.00 -6.15 5.40
CA VAL A 36 18.16 -5.33 4.53
C VAL A 36 17.06 -6.20 3.94
N ALA A 37 15.82 -5.78 4.14
CA ALA A 37 14.65 -6.40 3.51
C ALA A 37 13.99 -5.38 2.60
N LYS A 38 13.88 -5.71 1.32
CA LYS A 38 13.21 -4.87 0.33
C LYS A 38 11.72 -5.19 0.31
N ILE A 39 10.89 -4.15 0.41
CA ILE A 39 9.45 -4.28 0.24
C ILE A 39 9.14 -4.02 -1.23
N GLU A 40 8.72 -5.07 -1.93
CA GLU A 40 8.35 -4.97 -3.34
C GLU A 40 6.98 -4.30 -3.50
N LYS A 41 6.73 -3.74 -4.71
CA LYS A 41 5.39 -3.26 -5.05
C LYS A 41 4.42 -4.45 -5.04
N PRO A 42 3.16 -4.23 -4.63
CA PRO A 42 2.20 -5.32 -4.56
C PRO A 42 1.87 -5.88 -5.94
N ASP A 43 1.77 -7.20 -6.03
CA ASP A 43 1.27 -7.87 -7.23
C ASP A 43 -0.27 -7.92 -7.22
N ASP A 44 -0.86 -8.43 -8.31
CA ASP A 44 -2.31 -8.52 -8.45
C ASP A 44 -2.95 -9.31 -7.31
N LYS A 45 -2.34 -10.43 -6.93
CA LYS A 45 -2.85 -11.30 -5.87
C LYS A 45 -2.91 -10.57 -4.54
N LEU A 46 -1.84 -9.86 -4.19
CA LEU A 46 -1.78 -9.10 -2.95
C LEU A 46 -2.77 -7.93 -2.97
N ILE A 47 -2.90 -7.22 -4.08
CA ILE A 47 -3.86 -6.13 -4.22
C ILE A 47 -5.29 -6.63 -3.96
N LYS A 48 -5.67 -7.76 -4.55
CA LYS A 48 -6.98 -8.36 -4.33
C LYS A 48 -7.22 -8.70 -2.87
N VAL A 49 -6.23 -9.30 -2.22
CA VAL A 49 -6.31 -9.66 -0.80
C VAL A 49 -6.46 -8.41 0.07
N LEU A 50 -5.67 -7.37 -0.18
CA LEU A 50 -5.72 -6.12 0.57
C LEU A 50 -7.08 -5.44 0.45
N ILE A 51 -7.57 -5.28 -0.78
CA ILE A 51 -8.87 -4.64 -1.02
C ILE A 51 -9.98 -5.44 -0.35
N SER A 52 -10.01 -6.76 -0.56
CA SER A 52 -11.03 -7.63 0.03
C SER A 52 -11.04 -7.57 1.54
N LYS A 53 -9.86 -7.68 2.16
CA LYS A 53 -9.73 -7.70 3.61
C LYS A 53 -10.14 -6.38 4.24
N TYR A 54 -9.58 -5.27 3.76
CA TYR A 54 -9.80 -3.97 4.38
C TYR A 54 -11.22 -3.45 4.16
N LEU A 55 -11.82 -3.72 3.01
CA LEU A 55 -13.23 -3.37 2.79
C LEU A 55 -14.16 -4.26 3.62
N SER A 56 -13.85 -5.54 3.76
CA SER A 56 -14.60 -6.44 4.62
C SER A 56 -14.55 -6.02 6.08
N ASP A 57 -13.36 -5.62 6.57
CA ASP A 57 -13.19 -5.11 7.93
C ASP A 57 -14.01 -3.85 8.21
N ARG A 58 -14.26 -3.05 7.17
CA ARG A 58 -15.09 -1.84 7.24
C ARG A 58 -16.56 -2.10 6.94
N GLN A 59 -16.94 -3.37 6.78
CA GLN A 59 -18.30 -3.80 6.45
C GLN A 59 -18.81 -3.23 5.12
N VAL A 60 -17.90 -3.00 4.17
CA VAL A 60 -18.23 -2.58 2.82
C VAL A 60 -18.30 -3.82 1.94
N LEU A 61 -19.48 -4.09 1.40
CA LEU A 61 -19.69 -5.21 0.48
C LEU A 61 -19.32 -4.79 -0.94
N ILE A 62 -18.42 -5.55 -1.56
CA ILE A 62 -17.99 -5.29 -2.93
C ILE A 62 -17.96 -6.63 -3.69
N ASP A 63 -18.46 -6.61 -4.92
CA ASP A 63 -18.48 -7.78 -5.78
C ASP A 63 -17.05 -8.14 -6.22
N LYS A 64 -16.77 -9.42 -6.29
CA LYS A 64 -15.48 -9.95 -6.77
C LYS A 64 -15.11 -9.39 -8.15
N LYS A 65 -16.05 -9.23 -9.05
CA LYS A 65 -15.82 -8.66 -10.37
C LYS A 65 -15.30 -7.23 -10.29
N LEU A 66 -15.79 -6.46 -9.33
CA LEU A 66 -15.36 -5.08 -9.12
C LEU A 66 -13.95 -5.02 -8.53
N ILE A 67 -13.60 -5.98 -7.67
CA ILE A 67 -12.24 -6.11 -7.15
C ILE A 67 -11.27 -6.45 -8.29
N ASP A 68 -11.63 -7.37 -9.16
CA ASP A 68 -10.81 -7.72 -10.32
C ASP A 68 -10.63 -6.53 -11.27
N TYR A 69 -11.69 -5.78 -11.52
CA TYR A 69 -11.65 -4.57 -12.33
C TYR A 69 -10.66 -3.54 -11.74
N THR A 70 -10.77 -3.30 -10.45
CA THR A 70 -9.90 -2.35 -9.72
C THR A 70 -8.45 -2.79 -9.76
N THR A 71 -8.18 -4.07 -9.52
CA THR A 71 -6.83 -4.63 -9.48
C THR A 71 -6.08 -4.38 -10.79
N LYS A 72 -6.75 -4.46 -11.91
CA LYS A 72 -6.14 -4.25 -13.23
C LYS A 72 -5.84 -2.79 -13.53
N ARG A 73 -6.48 -1.87 -12.86
CA ARG A 73 -6.44 -0.43 -13.20
C ARG A 73 -5.83 0.46 -12.14
N ILE A 74 -5.73 0.00 -10.91
CA ILE A 74 -5.16 0.79 -9.83
C ILE A 74 -3.63 0.87 -9.95
N THR A 75 -3.08 2.01 -9.58
CA THR A 75 -1.63 2.19 -9.48
C THR A 75 -1.07 1.24 -8.42
N ARG A 76 -0.02 0.49 -8.77
CA ARG A 76 0.60 -0.50 -7.89
C ARG A 76 1.46 0.16 -6.83
N SER A 77 0.80 0.78 -5.88
CA SER A 77 1.43 1.47 -4.75
C SER A 77 0.55 1.23 -3.52
N TYR A 78 1.16 0.87 -2.39
CA TYR A 78 0.42 0.69 -1.15
C TYR A 78 -0.36 1.95 -0.77
N GLY A 79 0.26 3.13 -0.93
CA GLY A 79 -0.41 4.40 -0.67
C GLY A 79 -1.68 4.59 -1.49
N LYS A 80 -1.60 4.32 -2.80
CA LYS A 80 -2.76 4.46 -3.69
C LYS A 80 -3.84 3.43 -3.39
N ILE A 81 -3.46 2.21 -3.02
CA ILE A 81 -4.41 1.17 -2.65
C ILE A 81 -5.19 1.57 -1.40
N PHE A 82 -4.50 2.08 -0.37
CA PHE A 82 -5.16 2.53 0.85
C PHE A 82 -6.01 3.78 0.63
N GLU A 83 -5.57 4.73 -0.21
CA GLU A 83 -6.39 5.87 -0.60
C GLU A 83 -7.68 5.41 -1.29
N PHE A 84 -7.60 4.42 -2.17
CA PHE A 84 -8.75 3.83 -2.84
C PHE A 84 -9.73 3.24 -1.81
N ILE A 85 -9.22 2.45 -0.87
CA ILE A 85 -10.03 1.82 0.18
C ILE A 85 -10.75 2.89 1.01
N TYR A 86 -10.06 3.94 1.42
CA TYR A 86 -10.64 5.04 2.17
C TYR A 86 -11.73 5.77 1.38
N LYS A 87 -11.48 6.04 0.11
CA LYS A 87 -12.48 6.72 -0.74
C LYS A 87 -13.72 5.89 -0.94
N ILE A 88 -13.57 4.58 -1.17
CA ILE A 88 -14.71 3.67 -1.33
C ILE A 88 -15.51 3.59 -0.04
N ASP A 89 -14.85 3.48 1.10
CA ASP A 89 -15.52 3.46 2.41
C ASP A 89 -16.32 4.76 2.63
N GLU A 90 -15.70 5.91 2.37
CA GLU A 90 -16.34 7.21 2.50
C GLU A 90 -17.59 7.32 1.60
N MET A 91 -17.47 6.91 0.34
CA MET A 91 -18.59 6.97 -0.61
C MET A 91 -19.71 6.00 -0.24
N SER A 92 -19.36 4.83 0.29
CA SER A 92 -20.33 3.85 0.78
C SER A 92 -21.15 4.41 1.93
N LEU A 93 -20.51 5.12 2.86
CA LEU A 93 -21.19 5.77 3.98
C LEU A 93 -22.12 6.90 3.52
N LYS A 94 -21.68 7.71 2.56
CA LYS A 94 -22.48 8.84 2.04
C LYS A 94 -23.72 8.39 1.26
N LYS A 95 -23.53 7.40 0.38
CA LYS A 95 -24.59 6.98 -0.54
C LYS A 95 -25.52 5.95 0.06
N LYS A 96 -25.14 5.30 1.15
CA LYS A 96 -25.88 4.19 1.79
C LYS A 96 -26.31 3.10 0.80
N LYS A 97 -25.57 2.94 -0.28
CA LYS A 97 -25.84 1.96 -1.35
C LYS A 97 -24.61 1.07 -1.53
N SER A 98 -24.84 -0.11 -2.11
CA SER A 98 -23.74 -0.98 -2.49
C SER A 98 -22.85 -0.30 -3.56
N ILE A 99 -21.57 -0.62 -3.54
CA ILE A 99 -20.61 -0.07 -4.48
C ILE A 99 -20.84 -0.66 -5.88
N ASN A 100 -20.90 0.20 -6.88
CA ASN A 100 -21.04 -0.20 -8.28
C ASN A 100 -19.82 0.23 -9.10
N ILE A 101 -19.79 -0.18 -10.36
CA ILE A 101 -18.65 0.10 -11.24
C ILE A 101 -18.46 1.60 -11.52
N LYS A 102 -19.53 2.36 -11.55
CA LYS A 102 -19.48 3.81 -11.74
C LYS A 102 -18.72 4.49 -10.61
N THR A 103 -18.99 4.10 -9.37
CA THR A 103 -18.30 4.60 -8.19
C THR A 103 -16.80 4.29 -8.26
N ILE A 104 -16.47 3.07 -8.65
CA ILE A 104 -15.06 2.64 -8.77
C ILE A 104 -14.34 3.46 -9.85
N LYS A 105 -14.97 3.68 -10.98
CA LYS A 105 -14.38 4.50 -12.05
C LYS A 105 -14.13 5.94 -11.60
N GLU A 106 -15.06 6.53 -10.86
CA GLU A 106 -14.90 7.88 -10.31
C GLU A 106 -13.69 7.95 -9.38
N VAL A 107 -13.58 7.02 -8.46
CA VAL A 107 -12.48 6.98 -7.48
C VAL A 107 -11.15 6.76 -8.18
N LEU A 108 -11.05 5.82 -9.10
CA LEU A 108 -9.83 5.54 -9.84
C LEU A 108 -9.41 6.74 -10.70
N GLY A 109 -10.36 7.45 -11.28
CA GLY A 109 -10.08 8.65 -12.07
C GLY A 109 -9.46 9.78 -11.25
N VAL A 110 -9.81 9.89 -9.98
CA VAL A 110 -9.24 10.91 -9.08
C VAL A 110 -7.86 10.50 -8.58
N LEU A 111 -7.63 9.21 -8.33
CA LEU A 111 -6.40 8.71 -7.71
C LEU A 111 -5.25 8.45 -8.70
N ASN A 112 -5.59 8.15 -9.94
CA ASN A 112 -4.57 7.79 -10.95
C ASN A 112 -4.09 9.00 -11.75
#